data_5891eeb46f88929d921d1181992b1e53
#
_entry.id   5891eeb46f88929d921d1181992b1e53
#
_cell.length_a   1.000
_cell.length_b   1.000
_cell.length_c   1.000
_cell.angle_alpha   90.00
_cell.angle_beta   90.00
_cell.angle_gamma   90.00
#
_symmetry.space_group_name_H-M   'P 1'
#
loop_
_entity.id
_entity.type
_entity.pdbx_description
1 polymer ?
#
loop_
_entity_poly.entity_id
_entity_poly.type
_entity_poly.pdbx_seq_one_letter_code
_entity_poly.pdbx_strand_id
1 'polypeptide(L)'
;MRLGRAGIVLGLLFSISSQAQDYHAIEGSPFAGSLGVANNPASILMTPYPWDITVFSLQLKTSTNAVTFHNLSLLHPGDTTEYSFDGGNKRRFAAYNFNLHLLNVRLALSKKAAVAFGTNIRSYAAIRTGVANYNDSLQNMNQFFDINENTTYNANGVSSSWLEAFVTYSRTLWDNETSRLNAGLTLKTMRGISGAFAQLNSGSVERSVSGARTIYLLNAGNARYGYSSNYDRWKNGRSTMDNLKSFLGKTRNGAALDLGAEYLVKTQAVTNYSDEDTYYDYEWKIGVSLLDIGRNTYAFGNQSRTASNPKSNVSDSALDVKFGDPGTLAKFNDSLATIVNNVGGMGGVFNIWNPTRLVINVDRPLQNNFAVNANLSVNLSGSNSGKGKSFFVKEMNLLNLTPRWETRRWGAYLPIQLTTDGKFWVGSAVKAGPLLLGIHNWANVFLKNKMQNGGFYMALIIRPGHGFAEKEDKQYDCPKY
;
A
#
# COMPACT_ATOMS: atom_id res chain seq x y z
N MET A 1 -14.14 -23.79 -20.13
CA MET A 1 -13.63 -23.99 -18.76
C MET A 1 -13.26 -22.61 -18.20
N ARG A 2 -13.85 -22.23 -17.09
CA ARG A 2 -13.65 -20.87 -16.56
C ARG A 2 -12.33 -20.84 -15.77
N LEU A 3 -11.24 -20.38 -16.37
CA LEU A 3 -9.97 -20.02 -15.68
C LEU A 3 -10.20 -19.10 -14.46
N GLY A 4 -11.43 -18.58 -14.32
CA GLY A 4 -11.83 -17.69 -13.25
C GLY A 4 -11.87 -18.28 -11.83
N ARG A 5 -11.94 -19.60 -11.66
CA ARG A 5 -12.08 -20.18 -10.31
C ARG A 5 -10.75 -20.49 -9.62
N ALA A 6 -9.73 -20.86 -10.34
CA ALA A 6 -8.38 -21.03 -9.74
C ALA A 6 -7.74 -19.67 -9.38
N GLY A 7 -7.96 -18.64 -10.17
CA GLY A 7 -7.64 -17.26 -9.82
C GLY A 7 -8.45 -16.76 -8.63
N ILE A 8 -9.68 -17.23 -8.46
CA ILE A 8 -10.57 -16.90 -7.34
C ILE A 8 -10.11 -17.56 -6.05
N VAL A 9 -9.56 -18.76 -6.06
CA VAL A 9 -9.02 -19.40 -4.82
C VAL A 9 -7.75 -18.71 -4.34
N LEU A 10 -6.86 -18.26 -5.22
CA LEU A 10 -5.79 -17.34 -4.86
C LEU A 10 -6.32 -15.94 -4.50
N GLY A 11 -7.38 -15.49 -5.13
CA GLY A 11 -8.07 -14.23 -4.85
C GLY A 11 -8.94 -14.26 -3.60
N LEU A 12 -9.55 -15.39 -3.25
CA LEU A 12 -10.37 -15.56 -2.04
C LEU A 12 -9.54 -15.63 -0.75
N LEU A 13 -8.28 -15.99 -0.82
CA LEU A 13 -7.34 -15.77 0.28
C LEU A 13 -7.05 -14.27 0.52
N PHE A 14 -7.43 -13.41 -0.41
CA PHE A 14 -7.23 -11.96 -0.39
C PHE A 14 -8.53 -11.14 -0.35
N SER A 15 -9.70 -11.79 -0.29
CA SER A 15 -11.00 -11.08 -0.31
C SER A 15 -11.44 -10.52 1.04
N ILE A 16 -10.50 -10.13 1.90
CA ILE A 16 -10.81 -9.21 3.00
C ILE A 16 -10.50 -7.81 2.48
N SER A 17 -11.54 -7.01 2.34
CA SER A 17 -11.59 -5.59 1.95
C SER A 17 -10.26 -4.85 2.10
N SER A 18 -9.69 -4.55 0.98
CA SER A 18 -8.38 -3.95 0.74
C SER A 18 -8.40 -2.44 0.86
N GLN A 19 -7.30 -1.82 1.40
CA GLN A 19 -7.25 -0.36 1.46
C GLN A 19 -5.85 0.22 1.74
N ALA A 20 -5.48 1.35 1.18
CA ALA A 20 -4.11 1.78 0.92
C ALA A 20 -3.64 3.08 1.55
N GLN A 21 -2.33 3.31 1.60
CA GLN A 21 -1.64 4.43 2.26
C GLN A 21 -1.32 5.58 1.30
N ASP A 22 -1.38 6.74 1.84
CA ASP A 22 -0.94 8.10 1.57
C ASP A 22 -2.12 9.06 1.39
N TYR A 23 -2.30 9.92 2.37
CA TYR A 23 -3.28 11.01 2.34
C TYR A 23 -2.74 12.15 1.48
N HIS A 24 -2.57 11.89 0.17
CA HIS A 24 -1.95 12.82 -0.78
C HIS A 24 -2.53 14.23 -0.75
N ALA A 25 -3.77 14.37 -0.32
CA ALA A 25 -4.40 15.66 -0.18
C ALA A 25 -3.70 16.55 0.86
N ILE A 26 -3.33 15.98 2.02
CA ILE A 26 -2.79 16.75 3.15
C ILE A 26 -1.29 16.61 3.32
N GLU A 27 -0.61 15.98 2.38
CA GLU A 27 0.87 15.95 2.36
C GLU A 27 1.41 17.38 2.32
N GLY A 28 2.39 17.65 3.18
CA GLY A 28 2.96 18.98 3.31
C GLY A 28 2.06 20.01 3.99
N SER A 29 0.79 19.73 4.25
CA SER A 29 -0.11 20.64 4.92
C SER A 29 0.26 20.83 6.40
N PRO A 30 0.23 22.07 6.93
CA PRO A 30 0.36 22.33 8.37
C PRO A 30 -0.82 21.75 9.17
N PHE A 31 -1.90 21.39 8.50
CA PHE A 31 -3.07 20.76 9.11
C PHE A 31 -3.04 19.22 9.04
N ALA A 32 -1.92 18.60 8.63
CA ALA A 32 -1.79 17.14 8.63
C ALA A 32 -1.75 16.54 10.05
N GLY A 33 -1.11 17.24 10.98
CA GLY A 33 -1.01 16.79 12.38
C GLY A 33 -0.38 15.41 12.51
N SER A 34 -0.99 14.54 13.31
CA SER A 34 -0.54 13.16 13.53
C SER A 34 -0.53 12.29 12.28
N LEU A 35 -1.33 12.59 11.25
CA LEU A 35 -1.29 11.90 9.97
C LEU A 35 -0.02 12.19 9.17
N GLY A 36 0.60 13.35 9.38
CA GLY A 36 1.84 13.73 8.72
C GLY A 36 3.02 12.80 9.01
N VAL A 37 3.02 12.10 10.15
CA VAL A 37 4.04 11.09 10.52
C VAL A 37 4.26 10.06 9.42
N ALA A 38 3.20 9.64 8.75
CA ALA A 38 3.24 8.60 7.72
C ALA A 38 4.07 9.01 6.48
N ASN A 39 4.26 10.32 6.26
CA ASN A 39 5.02 10.85 5.13
C ASN A 39 6.37 11.45 5.53
N ASN A 40 6.44 12.10 6.68
CA ASN A 40 7.69 12.65 7.20
C ASN A 40 7.60 12.80 8.73
N PRO A 41 8.42 12.10 9.51
CA PRO A 41 8.45 12.27 10.96
C PRO A 41 8.63 13.72 11.42
N ALA A 42 9.41 14.54 10.69
CA ALA A 42 9.65 15.92 11.04
C ALA A 42 8.42 16.83 10.91
N SER A 43 7.42 16.42 10.12
CA SER A 43 6.22 17.22 9.81
C SER A 43 5.35 17.54 11.03
N ILE A 44 5.45 16.77 12.11
CA ILE A 44 4.67 16.96 13.33
C ILE A 44 4.98 18.29 14.08
N LEU A 45 6.08 18.95 13.70
CA LEU A 45 6.42 20.29 14.21
C LEU A 45 5.64 21.40 13.49
N MET A 46 5.16 21.13 12.26
CA MET A 46 4.59 22.12 11.36
C MET A 46 3.07 22.19 11.47
N THR A 47 2.54 22.27 12.69
CA THR A 47 1.08 22.39 12.91
C THR A 47 0.80 23.51 13.93
N PRO A 48 -0.27 24.29 13.72
CA PRO A 48 -0.62 25.40 14.58
C PRO A 48 -1.19 24.98 15.94
N TYR A 49 -1.46 23.69 16.13
CA TYR A 49 -2.14 23.19 17.33
C TYR A 49 -1.19 22.63 18.37
N PRO A 50 -1.46 22.81 19.69
CA PRO A 50 -0.68 22.18 20.75
C PRO A 50 -0.82 20.66 20.76
N TRP A 51 -1.97 20.13 20.31
CA TRP A 51 -2.21 18.70 20.19
C TRP A 51 -3.21 18.42 19.08
N ASP A 52 -3.21 17.23 18.58
CA ASP A 52 -4.24 16.65 17.73
C ASP A 52 -4.37 15.15 17.95
N ILE A 53 -5.55 14.62 17.69
CA ILE A 53 -5.89 13.22 17.82
C ILE A 53 -6.58 12.77 16.53
N THR A 54 -5.95 11.87 15.80
CA THR A 54 -6.63 11.11 14.76
C THR A 54 -7.34 9.94 15.43
N VAL A 55 -8.66 10.01 15.54
CA VAL A 55 -9.49 8.98 16.18
C VAL A 55 -9.47 7.70 15.35
N PHE A 56 -9.66 7.86 14.06
CA PHE A 56 -9.39 6.83 13.07
C PHE A 56 -9.06 7.48 11.73
N SER A 57 -8.36 6.76 10.90
CA SER A 57 -8.27 7.09 9.49
C SER A 57 -8.09 5.83 8.67
N LEU A 58 -8.67 5.86 7.50
CA LEU A 58 -8.77 4.73 6.61
C LEU A 58 -8.37 5.15 5.21
N GLN A 59 -7.59 4.32 4.53
CA GLN A 59 -7.18 4.62 3.16
C GLN A 59 -7.09 3.36 2.30
N LEU A 60 -7.63 3.46 1.08
CA LEU A 60 -7.63 2.44 0.02
C LEU A 60 -6.91 2.93 -1.22
N LYS A 61 -6.01 2.10 -1.74
CA LYS A 61 -5.39 2.32 -3.05
C LYS A 61 -5.13 0.99 -3.77
N THR A 62 -5.65 0.87 -4.97
CA THR A 62 -5.46 -0.30 -5.82
C THR A 62 -5.00 0.14 -7.20
N SER A 63 -4.15 -0.67 -7.83
CA SER A 63 -3.75 -0.49 -9.22
C SER A 63 -3.47 -1.83 -9.87
N THR A 64 -3.98 -2.02 -11.08
CA THR A 64 -3.73 -3.21 -11.87
C THR A 64 -3.76 -2.87 -13.36
N ASN A 65 -3.06 -3.66 -14.16
CA ASN A 65 -3.25 -3.73 -15.60
C ASN A 65 -3.66 -5.13 -16.08
N ALA A 66 -4.01 -6.00 -15.14
CA ALA A 66 -4.40 -7.38 -15.43
C ALA A 66 -5.90 -7.56 -15.53
N VAL A 67 -6.66 -6.78 -14.78
CA VAL A 67 -8.13 -6.88 -14.69
C VAL A 67 -8.74 -5.50 -14.84
N THR A 68 -9.82 -5.42 -15.59
CA THR A 68 -10.66 -4.23 -15.73
C THR A 68 -12.04 -4.53 -15.16
N PHE A 69 -12.50 -3.70 -14.24
CA PHE A 69 -13.86 -3.74 -13.73
C PHE A 69 -14.74 -2.84 -14.58
N HIS A 70 -15.92 -3.34 -14.94
CA HIS A 70 -16.94 -2.64 -15.70
C HIS A 70 -18.16 -2.41 -14.83
N ASN A 71 -18.91 -1.36 -15.12
CA ASN A 71 -20.15 -1.00 -14.43
C ASN A 71 -20.02 -0.77 -12.92
N LEU A 72 -18.81 -0.56 -12.40
CA LEU A 72 -18.55 -0.25 -11.01
C LEU A 72 -18.38 1.28 -10.83
N SER A 73 -19.21 1.86 -9.99
CA SER A 73 -19.08 3.24 -9.52
C SER A 73 -19.17 3.27 -7.99
N LEU A 74 -18.37 4.10 -7.34
CA LEU A 74 -18.41 4.25 -5.87
C LEU A 74 -19.75 4.85 -5.39
N LEU A 75 -20.44 5.64 -6.22
CA LEU A 75 -21.76 6.19 -5.91
C LEU A 75 -22.90 5.20 -6.15
N HIS A 76 -22.70 4.26 -7.07
CA HIS A 76 -23.68 3.25 -7.42
C HIS A 76 -22.96 1.91 -7.54
N PRO A 77 -22.60 1.25 -6.41
CA PRO A 77 -22.10 -0.11 -6.45
C PRO A 77 -23.25 -0.99 -6.97
N GLY A 78 -23.15 -1.37 -8.24
CA GLY A 78 -24.24 -2.08 -8.92
C GLY A 78 -24.16 -3.58 -8.70
N ASP A 79 -25.31 -4.24 -8.69
CA ASP A 79 -25.43 -5.69 -8.69
C ASP A 79 -24.90 -6.35 -9.99
N THR A 80 -24.49 -5.51 -10.95
CA THR A 80 -24.04 -5.89 -12.30
C THR A 80 -22.57 -5.60 -12.55
N THR A 81 -21.73 -5.56 -11.50
CA THR A 81 -20.29 -5.37 -11.69
C THR A 81 -19.71 -6.57 -12.44
N GLU A 82 -19.19 -6.32 -13.62
CA GLU A 82 -18.48 -7.29 -14.44
C GLU A 82 -16.98 -7.04 -14.37
N TYR A 83 -16.19 -8.07 -14.62
CA TYR A 83 -14.75 -7.94 -14.78
C TYR A 83 -14.29 -8.68 -16.03
N SER A 84 -13.28 -8.14 -16.69
CA SER A 84 -12.58 -8.77 -17.80
C SER A 84 -11.07 -8.77 -17.53
N PHE A 85 -10.38 -9.78 -18.04
CA PHE A 85 -8.93 -9.78 -18.04
C PHE A 85 -8.41 -8.97 -19.22
N ASP A 86 -7.48 -8.08 -18.96
CA ASP A 86 -6.86 -7.26 -20.00
C ASP A 86 -6.00 -8.11 -20.94
N GLY A 87 -6.34 -8.09 -22.22
CA GLY A 87 -5.64 -8.82 -23.27
C GLY A 87 -4.27 -8.22 -23.65
N GLY A 88 -3.60 -8.90 -24.59
CA GLY A 88 -2.37 -8.49 -25.23
C GLY A 88 -1.09 -9.00 -24.58
N ASN A 89 0.03 -8.79 -25.30
CA ASN A 89 1.37 -9.23 -24.88
C ASN A 89 2.03 -8.19 -23.98
N LYS A 90 1.96 -8.39 -22.66
CA LYS A 90 2.48 -7.44 -21.67
C LYS A 90 2.82 -8.10 -20.33
N ARG A 91 3.62 -7.41 -19.54
CA ARG A 91 3.74 -7.72 -18.11
C ARG A 91 2.46 -7.31 -17.40
N ARG A 92 1.95 -8.21 -16.56
CA ARG A 92 0.79 -7.90 -15.73
C ARG A 92 1.19 -7.65 -14.31
N PHE A 93 0.49 -6.73 -13.69
CA PHE A 93 0.65 -6.46 -12.27
C PHE A 93 -0.71 -6.20 -11.62
N ALA A 94 -0.77 -6.48 -10.35
CA ALA A 94 -1.80 -6.01 -9.44
C ALA A 94 -1.14 -5.64 -8.12
N ALA A 95 -1.51 -4.51 -7.57
CA ALA A 95 -1.01 -4.05 -6.29
C ALA A 95 -2.15 -3.44 -5.49
N TYR A 96 -2.12 -3.66 -4.18
CA TYR A 96 -2.94 -2.94 -3.25
C TYR A 96 -2.19 -2.61 -1.97
N ASN A 97 -2.62 -1.56 -1.31
CA ASN A 97 -2.16 -1.15 0.00
C ASN A 97 -3.36 -0.85 0.89
N PHE A 98 -3.25 -1.17 2.18
CA PHE A 98 -4.22 -0.87 3.23
C PHE A 98 -3.54 -0.21 4.42
N ASN A 99 -4.15 0.89 4.90
CA ASN A 99 -3.82 1.44 6.19
C ASN A 99 -5.08 1.85 6.95
N LEU A 100 -5.11 1.41 8.16
CA LEU A 100 -6.07 1.83 9.17
C LEU A 100 -5.28 2.38 10.36
N HIS A 101 -5.34 3.69 10.58
CA HIS A 101 -4.87 4.30 11.80
C HIS A 101 -6.00 4.19 12.83
N LEU A 102 -5.73 3.55 13.96
CA LEU A 102 -6.75 3.33 14.97
C LEU A 102 -6.86 4.54 15.90
N LEU A 103 -5.79 4.88 16.56
CA LEU A 103 -5.71 6.06 17.42
C LEU A 103 -4.30 6.61 17.35
N ASN A 104 -4.14 7.80 16.81
CA ASN A 104 -2.85 8.47 16.74
C ASN A 104 -2.95 9.82 17.43
N VAL A 105 -2.01 10.10 18.30
CA VAL A 105 -1.96 11.31 19.10
C VAL A 105 -0.67 12.05 18.81
N ARG A 106 -0.76 13.34 18.65
CA ARG A 106 0.37 14.25 18.56
C ARG A 106 0.27 15.29 19.67
N LEU A 107 1.41 15.56 20.30
CA LEU A 107 1.57 16.57 21.36
C LEU A 107 2.78 17.46 21.06
N ALA A 108 2.62 18.76 21.06
CA ALA A 108 3.73 19.69 21.07
C ALA A 108 4.28 19.77 22.52
N LEU A 109 5.54 19.46 22.67
CA LEU A 109 6.26 19.60 23.97
C LEU A 109 6.73 21.05 24.16
N SER A 110 7.05 21.72 23.07
CA SER A 110 7.45 23.12 22.99
C SER A 110 7.26 23.65 21.56
N LYS A 111 7.57 24.93 21.33
CA LYS A 111 7.62 25.51 19.96
C LYS A 111 8.67 24.82 19.06
N LYS A 112 9.65 24.06 19.64
CA LYS A 112 10.76 23.43 18.94
C LYS A 112 10.81 21.91 19.09
N ALA A 113 9.84 21.28 19.75
CA ALA A 113 9.82 19.83 19.96
C ALA A 113 8.39 19.29 20.01
N ALA A 114 8.17 18.15 19.39
CA ALA A 114 6.89 17.45 19.41
C ALA A 114 7.08 15.94 19.48
N VAL A 115 6.07 15.25 20.00
CA VAL A 115 5.97 13.80 20.00
C VAL A 115 4.67 13.37 19.34
N ALA A 116 4.68 12.21 18.71
CA ALA A 116 3.46 11.53 18.28
C ALA A 116 3.57 10.04 18.57
N PHE A 117 2.45 9.40 18.84
CA PHE A 117 2.37 7.97 19.05
C PHE A 117 1.01 7.44 18.65
N GLY A 118 0.95 6.16 18.32
CA GLY A 118 -0.30 5.55 17.90
C GLY A 118 -0.16 4.12 17.47
N THR A 119 -1.26 3.60 16.91
CA THR A 119 -1.36 2.24 16.44
C THR A 119 -2.01 2.19 15.06
N ASN A 120 -1.45 1.38 14.15
CA ASN A 120 -1.92 1.24 12.80
C ASN A 120 -2.01 -0.24 12.41
N ILE A 121 -2.96 -0.57 11.54
CA ILE A 121 -3.00 -1.84 10.82
C ILE A 121 -2.64 -1.53 9.37
N ARG A 122 -1.65 -2.26 8.86
CA ARG A 122 -1.18 -2.07 7.48
C ARG A 122 -1.18 -3.39 6.73
N SER A 123 -1.52 -3.34 5.46
CA SER A 123 -1.53 -4.49 4.57
C SER A 123 -1.11 -4.11 3.17
N TYR A 124 -0.23 -4.88 2.59
CA TYR A 124 0.30 -4.70 1.24
C TYR A 124 0.25 -6.02 0.49
N ALA A 125 -0.13 -5.99 -0.77
CA ALA A 125 0.12 -7.09 -1.68
C ALA A 125 0.50 -6.56 -3.06
N ALA A 126 1.38 -7.29 -3.71
CA ALA A 126 1.76 -7.04 -5.07
C ALA A 126 1.99 -8.36 -5.81
N ILE A 127 1.45 -8.45 -7.01
CA ILE A 127 1.66 -9.57 -7.93
C ILE A 127 2.20 -8.98 -9.22
N ARG A 128 3.25 -9.60 -9.78
CA ARG A 128 3.80 -9.23 -11.08
C ARG A 128 4.13 -10.49 -11.87
N THR A 129 3.85 -10.46 -13.17
CA THR A 129 4.23 -11.54 -14.11
C THR A 129 5.35 -11.11 -15.04
N GLY A 130 5.97 -12.07 -15.73
CA GLY A 130 6.72 -11.84 -16.95
C GLY A 130 5.81 -11.32 -18.07
N VAL A 131 6.42 -11.07 -19.23
CA VAL A 131 5.65 -10.77 -20.45
C VAL A 131 4.97 -12.05 -20.91
N ALA A 132 3.68 -12.01 -21.13
CA ALA A 132 2.91 -13.07 -21.75
C ALA A 132 1.70 -12.47 -22.46
N ASN A 133 1.33 -13.08 -23.58
CA ASN A 133 0.11 -12.75 -24.28
C ASN A 133 -1.08 -13.40 -23.60
N TYR A 134 -2.16 -12.68 -23.47
CA TYR A 134 -3.42 -13.18 -22.93
C TYR A 134 -4.58 -12.63 -23.75
N ASN A 135 -5.59 -13.45 -23.92
CA ASN A 135 -6.87 -13.08 -24.53
C ASN A 135 -7.99 -13.73 -23.73
N ASP A 136 -9.04 -12.99 -23.47
CA ASP A 136 -10.20 -13.44 -22.66
C ASP A 136 -10.99 -14.59 -23.33
N SER A 137 -10.77 -14.81 -24.64
CA SER A 137 -11.35 -15.93 -25.38
C SER A 137 -10.65 -17.28 -25.17
N LEU A 138 -9.48 -17.28 -24.46
CA LEU A 138 -8.75 -18.51 -24.19
C LEU A 138 -9.53 -19.44 -23.26
N GLN A 139 -9.70 -20.68 -23.67
CA GLN A 139 -10.51 -21.67 -22.95
C GLN A 139 -9.69 -22.69 -22.17
N ASN A 140 -8.43 -22.91 -22.56
CA ASN A 140 -7.55 -23.93 -21.99
C ASN A 140 -6.07 -23.55 -22.09
N MET A 141 -5.22 -24.34 -21.42
CA MET A 141 -3.76 -24.13 -21.41
C MET A 141 -3.11 -24.35 -22.77
N ASN A 142 -3.65 -25.21 -23.62
CA ASN A 142 -3.12 -25.42 -24.96
C ASN A 142 -3.18 -24.12 -25.77
N GLN A 143 -4.35 -23.48 -25.83
CA GLN A 143 -4.51 -22.20 -26.51
C GLN A 143 -3.63 -21.10 -25.90
N PHE A 144 -3.45 -21.10 -24.57
CA PHE A 144 -2.57 -20.14 -23.91
C PHE A 144 -1.11 -20.35 -24.31
N PHE A 145 -0.64 -21.59 -24.35
CA PHE A 145 0.74 -21.90 -24.74
C PHE A 145 0.99 -21.66 -26.22
N ASP A 146 -0.03 -21.89 -27.07
CA ASP A 146 0.05 -21.67 -28.51
C ASP A 146 0.34 -20.19 -28.85
N ILE A 147 -0.36 -19.25 -28.21
CA ILE A 147 -0.10 -17.82 -28.42
C ILE A 147 1.13 -17.30 -27.65
N ASN A 148 1.78 -18.13 -26.85
CA ASN A 148 2.96 -17.81 -26.05
C ASN A 148 4.11 -18.79 -26.31
N GLU A 149 4.19 -19.38 -27.49
CA GLU A 149 5.27 -20.28 -27.88
C GLU A 149 6.64 -19.63 -27.58
N ASN A 150 7.59 -20.38 -27.04
CA ASN A 150 8.92 -19.92 -26.62
C ASN A 150 8.95 -18.86 -25.48
N THR A 151 7.87 -18.66 -24.77
CA THR A 151 7.85 -17.73 -23.64
C THR A 151 8.36 -18.37 -22.38
N THR A 152 9.22 -17.66 -21.63
CA THR A 152 9.63 -18.03 -20.29
C THR A 152 8.69 -17.38 -19.27
N TYR A 153 7.96 -18.21 -18.55
CA TYR A 153 6.96 -17.75 -17.57
C TYR A 153 7.62 -17.45 -16.23
N ASN A 154 7.40 -16.25 -15.75
CA ASN A 154 7.80 -15.81 -14.43
C ASN A 154 6.62 -15.14 -13.75
N ALA A 155 6.45 -15.42 -12.46
CA ALA A 155 5.45 -14.73 -11.65
C ALA A 155 5.98 -14.55 -10.23
N ASN A 156 5.67 -13.44 -9.60
CA ASN A 156 6.02 -13.15 -8.22
C ASN A 156 4.86 -12.43 -7.54
N GLY A 157 4.36 -13.01 -6.46
CA GLY A 157 3.35 -12.43 -5.60
C GLY A 157 3.83 -12.40 -4.17
N VAL A 158 3.65 -11.30 -3.47
CA VAL A 158 3.98 -11.15 -2.05
C VAL A 158 2.89 -10.34 -1.37
N SER A 159 2.48 -10.79 -0.18
CA SER A 159 1.54 -10.08 0.68
C SER A 159 2.05 -10.06 2.11
N SER A 160 1.86 -8.94 2.80
CA SER A 160 2.24 -8.77 4.21
C SER A 160 1.23 -7.85 4.89
N SER A 161 0.71 -8.29 6.03
CA SER A 161 -0.17 -7.50 6.88
C SER A 161 0.34 -7.54 8.32
N TRP A 162 0.31 -6.40 8.99
CA TRP A 162 0.78 -6.29 10.36
C TRP A 162 0.03 -5.21 11.15
N LEU A 163 0.02 -5.37 12.45
CA LEU A 163 -0.29 -4.33 13.42
C LEU A 163 1.03 -3.65 13.81
N GLU A 164 1.06 -2.33 13.85
CA GLU A 164 2.20 -1.56 14.35
C GLU A 164 1.77 -0.61 15.47
N ALA A 165 2.66 -0.43 16.44
CA ALA A 165 2.64 0.67 17.37
C ALA A 165 3.91 1.51 17.13
N PHE A 166 3.78 2.83 17.15
CA PHE A 166 4.88 3.72 16.87
C PHE A 166 5.00 4.86 17.89
N VAL A 167 6.22 5.36 18.01
CA VAL A 167 6.53 6.61 18.71
C VAL A 167 7.41 7.43 17.80
N THR A 168 7.05 8.70 17.60
CA THR A 168 7.79 9.69 16.83
C THR A 168 8.25 10.80 17.76
N TYR A 169 9.50 11.20 17.63
CA TYR A 169 10.05 12.41 18.22
C TYR A 169 10.60 13.30 17.13
N SER A 170 10.29 14.60 17.21
CA SER A 170 10.78 15.59 16.25
C SER A 170 11.24 16.84 16.97
N ARG A 171 12.31 17.42 16.45
CA ARG A 171 12.93 18.63 17.03
C ARG A 171 13.44 19.56 15.94
N THR A 172 13.28 20.86 16.17
CA THR A 172 13.96 21.90 15.41
C THR A 172 15.44 21.91 15.81
N LEU A 173 16.32 21.67 14.85
CA LEU A 173 17.77 21.64 15.03
C LEU A 173 18.38 23.04 15.00
N TRP A 174 17.93 23.88 14.09
CA TRP A 174 18.23 25.31 14.09
C TRP A 174 17.03 26.11 13.58
N ASP A 175 17.00 27.36 13.98
CA ASP A 175 15.94 28.30 13.66
C ASP A 175 16.50 29.72 13.72
N ASN A 176 16.67 30.33 12.55
CA ASN A 176 17.13 31.71 12.40
C ASN A 176 16.10 32.55 11.62
N GLU A 177 16.42 33.80 11.31
CA GLU A 177 15.51 34.72 10.63
C GLU A 177 15.12 34.26 9.22
N THR A 178 16.00 33.55 8.51
CA THR A 178 15.83 33.18 7.11
C THR A 178 15.44 31.72 6.89
N SER A 179 15.74 30.84 7.84
CA SER A 179 15.53 29.41 7.65
C SER A 179 15.31 28.64 8.96
N ARG A 180 14.69 27.47 8.84
CA ARG A 180 14.50 26.51 9.92
C ARG A 180 14.80 25.10 9.41
N LEU A 181 15.46 24.27 10.20
CA LEU A 181 15.61 22.85 9.96
C LEU A 181 14.97 22.05 11.09
N ASN A 182 14.03 21.22 10.73
CA ASN A 182 13.40 20.23 11.59
C ASN A 182 13.93 18.83 11.26
N ALA A 183 14.09 17.99 12.26
CA ALA A 183 14.39 16.57 12.08
C ALA A 183 13.46 15.72 12.94
N GLY A 184 13.14 14.52 12.48
CA GLY A 184 12.26 13.59 13.16
C GLY A 184 12.67 12.14 12.98
N LEU A 185 12.35 11.35 13.98
CA LEU A 185 12.62 9.93 14.06
C LEU A 185 11.37 9.21 14.53
N THR A 186 10.98 8.12 13.87
CA THR A 186 9.91 7.23 14.31
C THR A 186 10.46 5.82 14.56
N LEU A 187 10.20 5.29 15.73
CA LEU A 187 10.44 3.89 16.06
C LEU A 187 9.13 3.14 16.02
N LYS A 188 9.12 1.98 15.35
CA LYS A 188 7.94 1.14 15.19
C LYS A 188 8.20 -0.27 15.73
N THR A 189 7.32 -0.76 16.57
CA THR A 189 7.20 -2.18 16.87
C THR A 189 6.04 -2.76 16.09
N MET A 190 6.24 -3.92 15.50
CA MET A 190 5.26 -4.52 14.59
C MET A 190 4.93 -5.93 15.02
N ARG A 191 3.71 -6.36 14.71
CA ARG A 191 3.27 -7.73 14.89
C ARG A 191 2.66 -8.23 13.58
N GLY A 192 3.37 -9.17 12.92
CA GLY A 192 2.96 -9.73 11.64
C GLY A 192 1.68 -10.55 11.77
N ILE A 193 0.59 -10.07 11.15
CA ILE A 193 -0.72 -10.74 11.19
C ILE A 193 -0.80 -11.79 10.11
N SER A 194 -0.42 -11.46 8.88
CA SER A 194 -0.54 -12.32 7.70
C SER A 194 0.62 -12.07 6.75
N GLY A 195 1.26 -13.12 6.32
CA GLY A 195 2.28 -13.08 5.28
C GLY A 195 2.07 -14.21 4.28
N ALA A 196 2.24 -13.92 3.00
CA ALA A 196 2.19 -14.92 1.95
C ALA A 196 3.09 -14.53 0.78
N PHE A 197 3.56 -15.52 0.07
CA PHE A 197 4.27 -15.33 -1.20
C PHE A 197 4.02 -16.51 -2.13
N ALA A 198 4.11 -16.23 -3.43
CA ALA A 198 4.09 -17.23 -4.49
C ALA A 198 5.06 -16.80 -5.59
N GLN A 199 5.90 -17.68 -6.04
CA GLN A 199 6.89 -17.42 -7.07
C GLN A 199 6.95 -18.57 -8.07
N LEU A 200 6.94 -18.23 -9.35
CA LEU A 200 7.27 -19.10 -10.46
C LEU A 200 8.46 -18.48 -11.18
N ASN A 201 9.53 -19.24 -11.34
CA ASN A 201 10.73 -18.81 -12.04
C ASN A 201 11.04 -19.78 -13.18
N SER A 202 11.33 -19.20 -14.33
CA SER A 202 11.80 -19.93 -15.52
C SER A 202 10.87 -21.08 -15.93
N GLY A 203 9.55 -20.88 -15.80
CA GLY A 203 8.57 -21.81 -16.35
C GLY A 203 8.66 -21.82 -17.88
N SER A 204 8.73 -23.00 -18.50
CA SER A 204 8.70 -23.13 -19.96
C SER A 204 7.99 -24.41 -20.37
N VAL A 205 7.45 -24.36 -21.57
CA VAL A 205 6.84 -25.50 -22.23
C VAL A 205 7.54 -25.74 -23.56
N GLU A 206 7.55 -27.00 -23.99
CA GLU A 206 8.06 -27.43 -25.29
C GLU A 206 6.90 -27.91 -26.15
N ARG A 207 6.90 -27.46 -27.41
CA ARG A 207 5.93 -27.89 -28.41
C ARG A 207 6.22 -29.32 -28.85
N SER A 208 5.20 -30.17 -28.85
CA SER A 208 5.29 -31.52 -29.35
C SER A 208 4.08 -31.82 -30.26
N VAL A 209 4.27 -32.70 -31.23
CA VAL A 209 3.18 -33.13 -32.14
C VAL A 209 2.81 -34.58 -31.81
N SER A 210 1.55 -34.81 -31.47
CA SER A 210 0.99 -36.12 -31.19
C SER A 210 -0.13 -36.42 -32.19
N GLY A 211 0.18 -37.16 -33.23
CA GLY A 211 -0.71 -37.38 -34.35
C GLY A 211 -1.01 -36.08 -35.11
N ALA A 212 -2.26 -35.70 -35.26
CA ALA A 212 -2.68 -34.45 -35.89
C ALA A 212 -2.82 -33.28 -34.91
N ARG A 213 -2.45 -33.45 -33.62
CA ARG A 213 -2.64 -32.42 -32.58
C ARG A 213 -1.29 -31.89 -32.09
N THR A 214 -1.23 -30.56 -31.96
CA THR A 214 -0.15 -29.91 -31.24
C THR A 214 -0.47 -29.96 -29.74
N ILE A 215 0.50 -30.40 -28.94
CA ILE A 215 0.46 -30.44 -27.48
C ILE A 215 1.67 -29.70 -26.94
N TYR A 216 1.56 -29.16 -25.73
CA TYR A 216 2.64 -28.49 -25.03
C TYR A 216 3.03 -29.29 -23.78
N LEU A 217 4.30 -29.64 -23.68
CA LEU A 217 4.86 -30.41 -22.57
C LEU A 217 5.60 -29.47 -21.63
N LEU A 218 5.38 -29.62 -20.34
CA LEU A 218 6.09 -28.87 -19.31
C LEU A 218 7.58 -29.26 -19.35
N ASN A 219 8.46 -28.30 -19.66
CA ASN A 219 9.89 -28.52 -19.84
C ASN A 219 10.71 -28.07 -18.61
N ALA A 220 10.50 -26.84 -18.14
CA ALA A 220 11.21 -26.30 -16.99
C ALA A 220 10.28 -25.51 -16.08
N GLY A 221 10.73 -25.27 -14.85
CA GLY A 221 10.03 -24.40 -13.90
C GLY A 221 10.41 -24.70 -12.46
N ASN A 222 10.53 -23.63 -11.69
CA ASN A 222 10.73 -23.69 -10.25
C ASN A 222 9.64 -22.86 -9.60
N ALA A 223 8.78 -23.49 -8.81
CA ALA A 223 7.74 -22.86 -8.05
C ALA A 223 8.03 -22.92 -6.55
N ARG A 224 7.72 -21.87 -5.84
CA ARG A 224 7.71 -21.85 -4.38
C ARG A 224 6.61 -20.94 -3.88
N TYR A 225 5.92 -21.38 -2.86
CA TYR A 225 4.88 -20.60 -2.22
C TYR A 225 4.80 -20.94 -0.73
N GLY A 226 4.38 -19.97 0.01
CA GLY A 226 4.23 -20.11 1.45
C GLY A 226 3.33 -19.03 2.02
N TYR A 227 2.82 -19.34 3.18
CA TYR A 227 1.93 -18.45 3.93
C TYR A 227 2.19 -18.58 5.42
N SER A 228 1.71 -17.60 6.19
CA SER A 228 1.89 -17.59 7.63
C SER A 228 1.03 -18.66 8.32
N SER A 229 1.62 -19.37 9.26
CA SER A 229 1.02 -20.52 9.98
C SER A 229 -0.25 -20.19 10.79
N ASN A 230 -0.58 -18.93 10.92
CA ASN A 230 -1.83 -18.49 11.56
C ASN A 230 -3.07 -19.07 10.86
N TYR A 231 -3.01 -19.20 9.50
CA TYR A 231 -4.12 -19.72 8.70
C TYR A 231 -4.42 -21.20 9.03
N ASP A 232 -3.42 -21.99 9.39
CA ASP A 232 -3.60 -23.40 9.78
C ASP A 232 -4.38 -23.56 11.10
N ARG A 233 -4.58 -22.46 11.81
CA ARG A 233 -5.27 -22.46 13.12
C ARG A 233 -6.74 -22.12 13.03
N TRP A 234 -7.16 -21.56 11.89
CA TRP A 234 -8.58 -21.33 11.65
C TRP A 234 -9.29 -22.66 11.46
N LYS A 235 -10.25 -22.95 12.32
CA LYS A 235 -10.99 -24.20 12.29
C LYS A 235 -12.47 -23.93 12.09
N ASN A 236 -13.07 -24.62 11.14
CA ASN A 236 -14.52 -24.66 10.98
C ASN A 236 -15.15 -25.26 12.25
N GLY A 237 -16.28 -24.71 12.68
CA GLY A 237 -17.00 -25.17 13.87
C GLY A 237 -16.55 -24.54 15.20
N ARG A 238 -15.50 -23.69 15.22
CA ARG A 238 -15.18 -22.83 16.36
C ARG A 238 -15.88 -21.48 16.25
N SER A 239 -16.09 -20.82 17.40
CA SER A 239 -16.58 -19.44 17.41
C SER A 239 -15.60 -18.51 16.67
N THR A 240 -16.09 -17.44 16.06
CA THR A 240 -15.26 -16.43 15.39
C THR A 240 -14.22 -15.83 16.34
N MET A 241 -14.60 -15.59 17.60
CA MET A 241 -13.71 -15.02 18.61
C MET A 241 -12.57 -15.99 19.00
N ASP A 242 -12.84 -17.28 19.13
CA ASP A 242 -11.81 -18.28 19.45
C ASP A 242 -10.86 -18.49 18.27
N ASN A 243 -11.39 -18.47 17.05
CA ASN A 243 -10.58 -18.49 15.83
C ASN A 243 -9.69 -17.26 15.76
N LEU A 244 -10.21 -16.05 16.04
CA LEU A 244 -9.44 -14.82 16.03
C LEU A 244 -8.33 -14.83 17.10
N LYS A 245 -8.63 -15.23 18.33
CA LYS A 245 -7.63 -15.39 19.39
C LYS A 245 -6.54 -16.40 19.00
N SER A 246 -6.92 -17.54 18.43
CA SER A 246 -6.00 -18.58 17.97
C SER A 246 -5.13 -18.09 16.80
N PHE A 247 -5.72 -17.34 15.86
CA PHE A 247 -5.06 -16.74 14.72
C PHE A 247 -4.00 -15.71 15.14
N LEU A 248 -4.32 -14.82 16.09
CA LEU A 248 -3.42 -13.79 16.59
C LEU A 248 -2.41 -14.30 17.63
N GLY A 249 -2.66 -15.42 18.28
CA GLY A 249 -1.92 -15.89 19.46
C GLY A 249 -0.46 -16.28 19.25
N LYS A 250 -0.04 -16.61 18.03
CA LYS A 250 1.36 -16.99 17.70
C LYS A 250 1.96 -16.19 16.54
N THR A 251 1.57 -14.96 16.42
CA THR A 251 2.20 -14.01 15.52
C THR A 251 3.60 -13.64 16.01
N ARG A 252 4.46 -13.20 15.09
CA ARG A 252 5.85 -12.83 15.40
C ARG A 252 6.04 -11.32 15.36
N ASN A 253 7.00 -10.84 16.14
CA ASN A 253 7.33 -9.44 16.20
C ASN A 253 8.25 -9.04 15.05
N GLY A 254 8.12 -7.79 14.63
CA GLY A 254 8.99 -7.08 13.71
C GLY A 254 9.33 -5.70 14.27
N ALA A 255 10.24 -5.00 13.62
CA ALA A 255 10.58 -3.62 13.94
C ALA A 255 10.83 -2.84 12.68
N ALA A 256 10.58 -1.53 12.72
CA ALA A 256 10.91 -0.60 11.65
C ALA A 256 11.29 0.78 12.20
N LEU A 257 11.90 1.56 11.32
CA LEU A 257 12.41 2.89 11.59
C LEU A 257 12.01 3.81 10.45
N ASP A 258 11.62 5.06 10.80
CA ASP A 258 11.50 6.15 9.82
C ASP A 258 12.41 7.31 10.24
N LEU A 259 13.01 7.95 9.25
CA LEU A 259 13.81 9.16 9.39
C LEU A 259 13.21 10.27 8.53
N GLY A 260 13.25 11.50 9.03
CA GLY A 260 12.74 12.63 8.28
C GLY A 260 13.42 13.94 8.64
N ALA A 261 13.47 14.82 7.66
CA ALA A 261 13.91 16.19 7.83
C ALA A 261 13.06 17.13 6.99
N GLU A 262 12.87 18.36 7.45
CA GLU A 262 12.21 19.44 6.73
C GLU A 262 13.04 20.71 6.83
N TYR A 263 13.38 21.27 5.69
CA TYR A 263 14.05 22.58 5.58
C TYR A 263 13.03 23.61 5.11
N LEU A 264 12.89 24.68 5.88
CA LEU A 264 11.98 25.78 5.62
C LEU A 264 12.78 27.03 5.27
N VAL A 265 12.44 27.65 4.16
CA VAL A 265 12.87 29.01 3.82
C VAL A 265 11.78 29.94 4.32
N LYS A 266 12.11 30.82 5.25
CA LYS A 266 11.17 31.77 5.84
C LYS A 266 10.92 32.92 4.90
N THR A 267 9.72 33.46 4.92
CA THR A 267 9.43 34.73 4.24
C THR A 267 9.97 35.90 5.05
N GLN A 268 10.63 36.82 4.38
CA GLN A 268 11.02 38.10 5.00
C GLN A 268 9.87 39.14 4.96
N ALA A 269 8.85 38.89 4.16
CA ALA A 269 7.66 39.71 4.19
C ALA A 269 6.95 39.44 5.53
N VAL A 270 6.91 40.45 6.40
CA VAL A 270 6.01 40.48 7.54
C VAL A 270 4.60 40.55 6.95
N THR A 271 4.09 39.41 6.55
CA THR A 271 2.68 39.27 6.27
C THR A 271 2.00 39.44 7.64
N ASN A 272 1.15 40.40 7.76
CA ASN A 272 0.27 40.56 8.91
C ASN A 272 -0.47 39.22 9.08
N TYR A 273 -0.03 38.39 10.01
CA TYR A 273 -0.71 37.18 10.45
C TYR A 273 -1.98 37.53 11.24
N SER A 274 -2.73 38.50 10.80
CA SER A 274 -3.98 38.90 11.41
C SER A 274 -5.15 38.04 11.00
N ASP A 275 -4.98 37.15 10.00
CA ASP A 275 -5.99 36.19 9.62
C ASP A 275 -5.75 34.88 10.39
N GLU A 276 -6.61 34.62 11.37
CA GLU A 276 -6.66 33.41 12.19
C GLU A 276 -6.74 32.09 11.38
N ASP A 277 -6.96 32.19 10.09
CA ASP A 277 -7.19 31.08 9.17
C ASP A 277 -5.92 30.62 8.40
N THR A 278 -4.83 31.40 8.41
CA THR A 278 -3.59 31.06 7.67
C THR A 278 -2.43 30.78 8.62
N TYR A 279 -1.83 29.60 8.47
CA TYR A 279 -0.64 29.21 9.24
C TYR A 279 0.49 28.77 8.31
N TYR A 280 1.12 29.72 7.65
CA TYR A 280 2.33 29.48 6.86
C TYR A 280 3.43 30.47 7.27
N ASP A 281 4.44 29.97 8.00
CA ASP A 281 5.62 30.74 8.41
C ASP A 281 6.82 30.52 7.49
N TYR A 282 6.59 30.02 6.27
CA TYR A 282 7.61 29.74 5.26
C TYR A 282 7.14 30.14 3.86
N GLU A 283 8.11 30.45 3.01
CA GLU A 283 7.91 30.62 1.57
C GLU A 283 8.05 29.30 0.82
N TRP A 284 9.04 28.49 1.22
CA TRP A 284 9.28 27.15 0.70
C TRP A 284 9.56 26.20 1.86
N LYS A 285 9.01 25.00 1.76
CA LYS A 285 9.32 23.89 2.63
C LYS A 285 9.74 22.69 1.80
N ILE A 286 10.92 22.16 2.08
CA ILE A 286 11.47 20.99 1.42
C ILE A 286 11.64 19.91 2.46
N GLY A 287 10.93 18.80 2.29
CA GLY A 287 10.97 17.64 3.16
C GLY A 287 11.66 16.45 2.47
N VAL A 288 12.47 15.73 3.22
CA VAL A 288 13.05 14.45 2.78
C VAL A 288 12.82 13.43 3.89
N SER A 289 12.35 12.25 3.55
CA SER A 289 12.18 11.17 4.52
C SER A 289 12.52 9.82 3.94
N LEU A 290 13.01 8.94 4.80
CA LEU A 290 13.27 7.53 4.53
C LEU A 290 12.39 6.71 5.47
N LEU A 291 11.41 6.02 4.92
CA LEU A 291 10.30 5.43 5.65
C LEU A 291 10.31 3.89 5.58
N ASP A 292 9.76 3.26 6.63
CA ASP A 292 9.50 1.84 6.69
C ASP A 292 10.75 0.94 6.56
N ILE A 293 11.89 1.38 7.10
CA ILE A 293 13.12 0.60 7.14
C ILE A 293 12.93 -0.52 8.15
N GLY A 294 12.53 -1.70 7.71
CA GLY A 294 12.25 -2.82 8.60
C GLY A 294 11.66 -4.03 7.92
N ARG A 295 11.29 -5.03 8.74
CA ARG A 295 10.73 -6.28 8.25
C ARG A 295 9.77 -6.91 9.25
N ASN A 296 8.84 -7.69 8.71
CA ASN A 296 8.00 -8.59 9.47
C ASN A 296 8.50 -10.03 9.33
N THR A 297 8.37 -10.83 10.38
CA THR A 297 8.73 -12.25 10.41
C THR A 297 7.47 -13.09 10.55
N TYR A 298 7.38 -14.17 9.78
CA TYR A 298 6.26 -15.10 9.76
C TYR A 298 6.77 -16.55 9.90
N ALA A 299 6.02 -17.40 10.58
CA ALA A 299 6.27 -18.83 10.54
C ALA A 299 5.57 -19.46 9.33
N PHE A 300 6.21 -20.41 8.67
CA PHE A 300 5.60 -21.11 7.53
C PHE A 300 4.38 -21.94 7.95
N GLY A 301 3.32 -21.85 7.16
CA GLY A 301 2.17 -22.73 7.25
C GLY A 301 2.48 -24.13 6.68
N ASN A 302 1.72 -25.10 7.14
CA ASN A 302 1.95 -26.53 6.88
C ASN A 302 1.91 -26.93 5.41
N GLN A 303 1.21 -26.16 4.56
CA GLN A 303 1.07 -26.41 3.13
C GLN A 303 2.06 -25.61 2.27
N SER A 304 3.04 -24.93 2.88
CA SER A 304 4.08 -24.19 2.15
C SER A 304 5.04 -25.17 1.45
N ARG A 305 5.30 -24.97 0.14
CA ARG A 305 6.06 -25.91 -0.69
C ARG A 305 7.05 -25.20 -1.61
N THR A 306 8.09 -25.96 -1.93
CA THR A 306 8.94 -25.73 -3.11
C THR A 306 8.70 -26.87 -4.09
N ALA A 307 8.73 -26.59 -5.38
CA ALA A 307 8.55 -27.55 -6.44
C ALA A 307 9.53 -27.24 -7.58
N SER A 308 10.24 -28.24 -8.06
CA SER A 308 11.23 -28.10 -9.13
C SER A 308 11.41 -29.39 -9.91
N ASN A 309 12.08 -29.28 -11.04
CA ASN A 309 12.37 -30.40 -11.92
C ASN A 309 11.06 -31.08 -12.41
N PRO A 310 10.36 -30.46 -13.39
CA PRO A 310 9.17 -31.06 -13.98
C PRO A 310 9.42 -32.50 -14.47
N LYS A 311 8.40 -33.34 -14.34
CA LYS A 311 8.43 -34.69 -14.94
C LYS A 311 8.30 -34.58 -16.45
N SER A 312 8.95 -35.50 -17.17
CA SER A 312 8.73 -35.61 -18.61
C SER A 312 7.27 -35.96 -18.92
N ASN A 313 6.82 -35.55 -20.09
CA ASN A 313 5.48 -35.84 -20.62
C ASN A 313 4.28 -35.30 -19.84
N VAL A 314 4.46 -34.24 -19.03
CA VAL A 314 3.34 -33.50 -18.46
C VAL A 314 2.76 -32.56 -19.50
N SER A 315 1.59 -32.91 -20.04
CA SER A 315 0.93 -32.14 -21.11
C SER A 315 0.11 -30.97 -20.57
N ASP A 316 -0.18 -30.03 -21.45
CA ASP A 316 -1.11 -28.91 -21.23
C ASP A 316 -2.48 -29.38 -20.73
N SER A 317 -3.05 -30.45 -21.31
CA SER A 317 -4.31 -31.03 -20.87
C SER A 317 -4.22 -31.61 -19.44
N ALA A 318 -3.07 -32.20 -19.08
CA ALA A 318 -2.85 -32.66 -17.71
C ALA A 318 -2.79 -31.49 -16.71
N LEU A 319 -2.23 -30.36 -17.12
CA LEU A 319 -2.23 -29.12 -16.31
C LEU A 319 -3.65 -28.56 -16.14
N ASP A 320 -4.46 -28.55 -17.21
CA ASP A 320 -5.85 -28.11 -17.13
C ASP A 320 -6.68 -28.93 -16.13
N VAL A 321 -6.57 -30.27 -16.22
CA VAL A 321 -7.31 -31.18 -15.34
C VAL A 321 -6.87 -31.02 -13.87
N LYS A 322 -5.56 -30.89 -13.63
CA LYS A 322 -5.00 -30.87 -12.26
C LYS A 322 -5.13 -29.54 -11.57
N PHE A 323 -5.11 -28.43 -12.30
CA PHE A 323 -5.06 -27.09 -11.74
C PHE A 323 -6.26 -26.20 -12.13
N GLY A 324 -7.18 -26.69 -12.95
CA GLY A 324 -8.37 -25.96 -13.36
C GLY A 324 -9.31 -25.60 -12.19
N ASP A 325 -9.43 -26.48 -11.21
CA ASP A 325 -10.18 -26.23 -9.96
C ASP A 325 -9.60 -27.10 -8.81
N PRO A 326 -8.54 -26.69 -8.17
CA PRO A 326 -7.90 -27.50 -7.11
C PRO A 326 -8.73 -27.55 -5.81
N GLY A 327 -9.73 -26.67 -5.65
CA GLY A 327 -10.63 -26.60 -4.49
C GLY A 327 -9.92 -26.23 -3.17
N THR A 328 -8.82 -26.91 -2.82
CA THR A 328 -8.04 -26.65 -1.60
C THR A 328 -6.53 -26.63 -1.87
N LEU A 329 -5.77 -25.96 -1.00
CA LEU A 329 -4.32 -25.92 -1.10
C LEU A 329 -3.67 -27.32 -0.92
N ALA A 330 -4.29 -28.21 -0.14
CA ALA A 330 -3.84 -29.58 -0.01
C ALA A 330 -3.96 -30.34 -1.35
N LYS A 331 -5.11 -30.28 -2.02
CA LYS A 331 -5.31 -30.87 -3.35
C LYS A 331 -4.40 -30.25 -4.40
N PHE A 332 -4.13 -28.95 -4.31
CA PHE A 332 -3.14 -28.28 -5.16
C PHE A 332 -1.74 -28.88 -4.96
N ASN A 333 -1.32 -29.12 -3.70
CA ASN A 333 -0.05 -29.80 -3.38
C ASN A 333 0.01 -31.22 -3.92
N ASP A 334 -1.07 -31.98 -3.78
CA ASP A 334 -1.16 -33.35 -4.31
C ASP A 334 -1.02 -33.35 -5.84
N SER A 335 -1.72 -32.44 -6.52
CA SER A 335 -1.58 -32.25 -7.97
C SER A 335 -0.15 -31.87 -8.37
N LEU A 336 0.47 -30.96 -7.63
CA LEU A 336 1.83 -30.51 -7.89
C LEU A 336 2.85 -31.66 -7.77
N ALA A 337 2.70 -32.51 -6.76
CA ALA A 337 3.56 -33.68 -6.58
C ALA A 337 3.47 -34.71 -7.73
N THR A 338 2.40 -34.68 -8.51
CA THR A 338 2.26 -35.55 -9.67
C THR A 338 2.98 -35.06 -10.91
N ILE A 339 3.31 -33.77 -11.01
CA ILE A 339 3.88 -33.15 -12.22
C ILE A 339 5.35 -32.75 -12.08
N VAL A 340 5.93 -32.79 -10.88
CA VAL A 340 7.35 -32.49 -10.65
C VAL A 340 8.03 -33.64 -9.91
N ASN A 341 9.36 -33.77 -10.06
CA ASN A 341 10.15 -34.78 -9.37
C ASN A 341 10.49 -34.34 -7.94
N ASN A 342 10.71 -33.08 -7.71
CA ASN A 342 11.14 -32.56 -6.42
C ASN A 342 10.07 -31.67 -5.80
N VAL A 343 9.45 -32.16 -4.73
CA VAL A 343 8.53 -31.38 -3.88
C VAL A 343 9.09 -31.38 -2.47
N GLY A 344 9.33 -30.17 -1.93
CA GLY A 344 9.84 -29.99 -0.57
C GLY A 344 8.89 -29.17 0.29
N GLY A 345 8.71 -29.59 1.56
CA GLY A 345 8.03 -28.76 2.57
C GLY A 345 8.92 -27.60 3.01
N MET A 346 8.32 -26.41 3.22
CA MET A 346 9.02 -25.27 3.80
C MET A 346 8.71 -25.16 5.28
N GLY A 347 9.76 -24.98 6.10
CA GLY A 347 9.63 -24.89 7.55
C GLY A 347 10.48 -23.77 8.17
N GLY A 348 10.21 -23.50 9.46
CA GLY A 348 10.84 -22.42 10.20
C GLY A 348 10.15 -21.08 9.96
N VAL A 349 10.91 -20.05 9.63
CA VAL A 349 10.39 -18.68 9.44
C VAL A 349 10.81 -18.09 8.10
N PHE A 350 10.03 -17.14 7.61
CA PHE A 350 10.36 -16.29 6.48
C PHE A 350 10.16 -14.81 6.85
N ASN A 351 10.87 -13.95 6.16
CA ASN A 351 10.81 -12.50 6.39
C ASN A 351 10.22 -11.81 5.18
N ILE A 352 9.36 -10.83 5.45
CA ILE A 352 8.88 -9.89 4.43
C ILE A 352 9.32 -8.49 4.85
N TRP A 353 10.19 -7.90 4.04
CA TRP A 353 10.63 -6.53 4.22
C TRP A 353 9.52 -5.55 3.89
N ASN A 354 9.41 -4.53 4.69
CA ASN A 354 8.45 -3.45 4.49
C ASN A 354 8.73 -2.69 3.19
N PRO A 355 7.77 -1.93 2.68
CA PRO A 355 7.95 -1.11 1.48
C PRO A 355 8.80 0.12 1.80
N THR A 356 10.10 -0.09 2.06
CA THR A 356 11.04 1.01 2.31
C THR A 356 11.02 2.00 1.16
N ARG A 357 10.80 3.28 1.46
CA ARG A 357 10.64 4.33 0.46
C ARG A 357 11.36 5.61 0.83
N LEU A 358 11.89 6.28 -0.19
CA LEU A 358 12.35 7.66 -0.12
C LEU A 358 11.20 8.57 -0.53
N VAL A 359 10.89 9.55 0.30
CA VAL A 359 9.89 10.57 -0.01
C VAL A 359 10.56 11.94 -0.04
N ILE A 360 10.32 12.68 -1.11
CA ILE A 360 10.75 14.07 -1.27
C ILE A 360 9.49 14.92 -1.42
N ASN A 361 9.33 15.88 -0.57
CA ASN A 361 8.16 16.76 -0.54
C ASN A 361 8.60 18.21 -0.69
N VAL A 362 7.93 18.95 -1.56
CA VAL A 362 8.13 20.40 -1.72
C VAL A 362 6.78 21.09 -1.58
N ASP A 363 6.70 22.04 -0.68
CA ASP A 363 5.48 22.75 -0.39
C ASP A 363 5.68 24.27 -0.52
N ARG A 364 4.74 24.93 -1.21
CA ARG A 364 4.75 26.37 -1.38
C ARG A 364 3.37 26.96 -1.10
N PRO A 365 3.23 27.74 -0.05
CA PRO A 365 2.02 28.56 0.17
C PRO A 365 1.96 29.69 -0.87
N LEU A 366 0.76 30.03 -1.25
CA LEU A 366 0.40 31.11 -2.14
C LEU A 366 -0.50 32.10 -1.38
N GLN A 367 -1.02 33.12 -2.07
CA GLN A 367 -1.98 34.06 -1.48
C GLN A 367 -3.36 33.41 -1.26
N ASN A 368 -4.20 34.00 -0.41
CA ASN A 368 -5.60 33.64 -0.20
C ASN A 368 -5.80 32.15 0.22
N ASN A 369 -4.98 31.63 1.10
CA ASN A 369 -5.07 30.24 1.61
C ASN A 369 -4.83 29.15 0.56
N PHE A 370 -4.33 29.51 -0.63
CA PHE A 370 -3.88 28.53 -1.61
C PHE A 370 -2.47 28.07 -1.32
N ALA A 371 -2.19 26.83 -1.65
CA ALA A 371 -0.84 26.27 -1.63
C ALA A 371 -0.72 25.19 -2.71
N VAL A 372 0.51 24.89 -3.09
CA VAL A 372 0.83 23.79 -4.00
C VAL A 372 1.87 22.88 -3.34
N ASN A 373 1.58 21.60 -3.32
CA ASN A 373 2.48 20.57 -2.83
C ASN A 373 2.92 19.66 -3.97
N ALA A 374 4.19 19.36 -4.06
CA ALA A 374 4.74 18.31 -4.92
C ALA A 374 5.38 17.24 -4.04
N ASN A 375 5.03 15.98 -4.28
CA ASN A 375 5.54 14.83 -3.54
C ASN A 375 6.03 13.75 -4.50
N LEU A 376 7.25 13.29 -4.29
CA LEU A 376 7.84 12.15 -5.00
C LEU A 376 8.09 11.03 -4.02
N SER A 377 7.43 9.90 -4.20
CA SER A 377 7.65 8.68 -3.41
C SER A 377 8.30 7.60 -4.28
N VAL A 378 9.48 7.16 -3.89
CA VAL A 378 10.27 6.14 -4.61
C VAL A 378 10.49 4.94 -3.70
N ASN A 379 10.01 3.79 -4.13
CA ASN A 379 10.23 2.53 -3.42
C ASN A 379 11.69 2.08 -3.58
N LEU A 380 12.37 1.88 -2.45
CA LEU A 380 13.76 1.42 -2.37
C LEU A 380 13.86 -0.09 -2.10
N SER A 381 12.73 -0.77 -1.82
CA SER A 381 12.73 -2.21 -1.63
C SER A 381 13.21 -2.91 -2.90
N GLY A 382 14.18 -3.82 -2.76
CA GLY A 382 14.90 -4.44 -3.85
C GLY A 382 14.01 -4.99 -4.98
N SER A 383 14.52 -4.93 -6.21
CA SER A 383 13.79 -5.41 -7.40
C SER A 383 13.71 -6.93 -7.46
N ASN A 384 14.48 -7.63 -6.69
CA ASN A 384 14.60 -9.08 -6.75
C ASN A 384 13.53 -9.75 -5.90
N SER A 385 12.78 -10.63 -6.52
CA SER A 385 12.12 -11.73 -5.84
C SER A 385 13.11 -12.32 -4.84
N GLY A 386 12.81 -12.21 -3.55
CA GLY A 386 13.72 -12.53 -2.45
C GLY A 386 14.51 -13.81 -2.64
N LYS A 387 15.79 -13.74 -2.34
CA LYS A 387 16.63 -14.93 -2.26
C LYS A 387 16.37 -15.66 -0.94
N GLY A 388 16.29 -16.97 -0.99
CA GLY A 388 16.07 -17.79 0.21
C GLY A 388 14.68 -17.56 0.84
N LYS A 389 14.65 -17.15 2.10
CA LYS A 389 13.43 -16.94 2.92
C LYS A 389 13.09 -15.46 3.14
N SER A 390 13.63 -14.57 2.32
CA SER A 390 13.39 -13.13 2.41
C SER A 390 12.64 -12.62 1.18
N PHE A 391 11.57 -11.88 1.39
CA PHE A 391 10.69 -11.33 0.37
C PHE A 391 10.51 -9.82 0.60
N PHE A 392 9.97 -9.12 -0.38
CA PHE A 392 9.77 -7.67 -0.32
C PHE A 392 8.36 -7.31 -0.78
N VAL A 393 7.61 -6.62 0.04
CA VAL A 393 6.44 -5.88 -0.44
C VAL A 393 6.88 -4.53 -0.97
N LYS A 394 6.11 -3.99 -1.91
CA LYS A 394 6.44 -2.74 -2.59
C LYS A 394 5.26 -1.78 -2.52
N GLU A 395 5.58 -0.52 -2.30
CA GLU A 395 4.71 0.61 -2.57
C GLU A 395 4.83 1.00 -4.05
N MET A 396 3.83 1.64 -4.62
CA MET A 396 3.92 2.22 -5.95
C MET A 396 4.82 3.46 -5.93
N ASN A 397 5.72 3.59 -6.91
CA ASN A 397 6.39 4.85 -7.12
C ASN A 397 5.40 5.86 -7.67
N LEU A 398 5.39 7.03 -7.07
CA LEU A 398 4.36 8.03 -7.33
C LEU A 398 4.97 9.43 -7.32
N LEU A 399 4.65 10.19 -8.36
CA LEU A 399 4.76 11.64 -8.35
C LEU A 399 3.35 12.22 -8.16
N ASN A 400 3.18 13.05 -7.16
CA ASN A 400 1.92 13.69 -6.83
C ASN A 400 2.08 15.21 -6.82
N LEU A 401 1.18 15.93 -7.46
CA LEU A 401 1.07 17.37 -7.41
C LEU A 401 -0.30 17.72 -6.87
N THR A 402 -0.36 18.44 -5.76
CA THR A 402 -1.61 18.79 -5.08
C THR A 402 -1.76 20.29 -4.94
N PRO A 403 -2.41 20.98 -5.87
CA PRO A 403 -3.00 22.26 -5.57
C PRO A 403 -4.05 22.10 -4.47
N ARG A 404 -4.04 23.01 -3.50
CA ARG A 404 -5.00 22.99 -2.40
C ARG A 404 -5.38 24.39 -1.99
N TRP A 405 -6.61 24.52 -1.51
CA TRP A 405 -7.10 25.64 -0.76
C TRP A 405 -7.49 25.16 0.63
N GLU A 406 -6.92 25.72 1.68
CA GLU A 406 -7.21 25.26 3.02
C GLU A 406 -7.19 26.37 4.05
N THR A 407 -8.17 26.29 4.95
CA THR A 407 -8.28 27.08 6.16
C THR A 407 -8.27 26.15 7.37
N ARG A 408 -8.37 26.69 8.56
CA ARG A 408 -8.49 25.94 9.80
C ARG A 408 -9.63 24.90 9.76
N ARG A 409 -10.82 25.28 9.27
CA ARG A 409 -12.03 24.42 9.27
C ARG A 409 -12.28 23.73 7.94
N TRP A 410 -12.00 24.39 6.83
CA TRP A 410 -12.32 23.91 5.50
C TRP A 410 -11.07 23.66 4.67
N GLY A 411 -11.18 22.76 3.74
CA GLY A 411 -10.12 22.53 2.76
C GLY A 411 -10.64 21.81 1.53
N ALA A 412 -10.10 22.18 0.39
CA ALA A 412 -10.35 21.54 -0.89
C ALA A 412 -8.98 21.20 -1.53
N TYR A 413 -8.82 19.98 -2.02
CA TYR A 413 -7.56 19.45 -2.48
C TYR A 413 -7.77 18.72 -3.80
N LEU A 414 -6.82 18.87 -4.73
CA LEU A 414 -6.86 18.25 -6.05
C LEU A 414 -5.54 17.48 -6.33
N PRO A 415 -5.33 16.30 -5.74
CA PRO A 415 -4.13 15.52 -6.01
C PRO A 415 -4.13 14.97 -7.45
N ILE A 416 -3.10 15.34 -8.20
CA ILE A 416 -2.81 14.89 -9.56
C ILE A 416 -1.63 13.91 -9.46
N GLN A 417 -1.82 12.66 -9.85
CA GLN A 417 -0.90 11.57 -9.57
C GLN A 417 -0.42 10.90 -10.85
N LEU A 418 0.88 10.65 -10.93
CA LEU A 418 1.53 9.91 -12.00
C LEU A 418 2.35 8.77 -11.39
N THR A 419 2.08 7.54 -11.82
CA THR A 419 2.86 6.36 -11.41
C THR A 419 3.93 6.02 -12.44
N THR A 420 4.99 5.32 -12.03
CA THR A 420 6.03 4.83 -12.94
C THR A 420 5.52 3.79 -13.94
N ASP A 421 4.38 3.16 -13.67
CA ASP A 421 3.71 2.26 -14.62
C ASP A 421 2.87 3.04 -15.67
N GLY A 422 3.02 4.38 -15.75
CA GLY A 422 2.37 5.24 -16.74
C GLY A 422 0.88 5.50 -16.48
N LYS A 423 0.39 5.25 -15.27
CA LYS A 423 -1.00 5.54 -14.90
C LYS A 423 -1.12 6.97 -14.39
N PHE A 424 -2.05 7.71 -14.96
CA PHE A 424 -2.39 9.06 -14.57
C PHE A 424 -3.74 9.07 -13.84
N TRP A 425 -3.79 9.72 -12.68
CA TRP A 425 -5.00 9.81 -11.86
C TRP A 425 -5.22 11.25 -11.39
N VAL A 426 -6.45 11.63 -11.31
CA VAL A 426 -6.86 12.90 -10.68
C VAL A 426 -7.83 12.57 -9.56
N GLY A 427 -7.45 12.88 -8.36
CA GLY A 427 -8.25 12.71 -7.17
C GLY A 427 -8.85 14.01 -6.67
N SER A 428 -9.56 13.94 -5.57
CA SER A 428 -9.98 15.09 -4.81
C SER A 428 -10.14 14.75 -3.34
N ALA A 429 -10.09 15.78 -2.50
CA ALA A 429 -10.50 15.64 -1.12
C ALA A 429 -11.13 16.93 -0.59
N VAL A 430 -11.93 16.76 0.43
CA VAL A 430 -12.56 17.85 1.18
C VAL A 430 -12.29 17.64 2.67
N LYS A 431 -11.87 18.70 3.33
CA LYS A 431 -11.80 18.78 4.79
C LYS A 431 -12.97 19.64 5.28
N ALA A 432 -13.75 19.11 6.23
CA ALA A 432 -14.87 19.78 6.86
C ALA A 432 -14.76 19.62 8.38
N GLY A 433 -14.22 20.62 9.07
CA GLY A 433 -13.92 20.53 10.50
C GLY A 433 -12.98 19.37 10.83
N PRO A 434 -13.43 18.38 11.61
CA PRO A 434 -12.62 17.21 11.97
C PRO A 434 -12.56 16.14 10.88
N LEU A 435 -13.42 16.19 9.88
CA LEU A 435 -13.57 15.16 8.86
C LEU A 435 -12.75 15.49 7.62
N LEU A 436 -11.97 14.53 7.12
CA LEU A 436 -11.31 14.52 5.82
C LEU A 436 -11.87 13.36 5.01
N LEU A 437 -12.34 13.64 3.81
CA LEU A 437 -12.80 12.65 2.83
C LEU A 437 -12.11 12.89 1.51
N GLY A 438 -11.64 11.83 0.88
CA GLY A 438 -10.99 11.95 -0.43
C GLY A 438 -11.07 10.68 -1.26
N ILE A 439 -10.88 10.87 -2.55
CA ILE A 439 -10.81 9.82 -3.56
C ILE A 439 -9.51 9.96 -4.36
N HIS A 440 -8.91 8.84 -4.75
CA HIS A 440 -7.66 8.85 -5.52
C HIS A 440 -7.88 9.08 -7.01
N ASN A 441 -9.06 8.73 -7.54
CA ASN A 441 -9.36 8.88 -8.96
C ASN A 441 -10.85 9.20 -9.18
N TRP A 442 -11.12 10.33 -9.78
CA TRP A 442 -12.48 10.77 -10.12
C TRP A 442 -13.21 9.82 -11.08
N ALA A 443 -12.47 9.18 -11.97
CA ALA A 443 -13.06 8.23 -12.90
C ALA A 443 -13.87 7.13 -12.17
N ASN A 444 -13.49 6.77 -10.95
CA ASN A 444 -14.19 5.75 -10.15
C ASN A 444 -15.52 6.23 -9.55
N VAL A 445 -15.75 7.54 -9.53
CA VAL A 445 -16.98 8.13 -8.98
C VAL A 445 -18.01 8.34 -10.08
N PHE A 446 -17.59 8.91 -11.20
CA PHE A 446 -18.49 9.41 -12.24
C PHE A 446 -18.61 8.49 -13.45
N LEU A 447 -17.57 7.70 -13.73
CA LEU A 447 -17.55 6.83 -14.91
C LEU A 447 -17.90 5.40 -14.51
N LYS A 448 -18.92 4.83 -15.15
CA LYS A 448 -19.22 3.40 -15.07
C LYS A 448 -18.27 2.54 -15.90
N ASN A 449 -17.33 3.16 -16.62
CA ASN A 449 -16.45 2.52 -17.57
C ASN A 449 -15.10 2.18 -16.96
N LYS A 450 -14.61 0.98 -17.27
CA LYS A 450 -13.22 0.48 -17.15
C LYS A 450 -12.41 1.01 -15.96
N MET A 451 -12.57 0.41 -14.79
CA MET A 451 -11.78 0.73 -13.61
C MET A 451 -10.61 -0.25 -13.45
N GLN A 452 -9.38 0.25 -13.48
CA GLN A 452 -8.14 -0.50 -13.23
C GLN A 452 -7.37 0.00 -12.01
N ASN A 453 -7.73 1.17 -11.51
CA ASN A 453 -7.06 1.80 -10.40
C ASN A 453 -8.02 2.69 -9.63
N GLY A 454 -7.72 2.96 -8.39
CA GLY A 454 -8.51 3.86 -7.59
C GLY A 454 -8.38 3.62 -6.10
N GLY A 455 -9.34 4.17 -5.39
CA GLY A 455 -9.45 4.07 -3.95
C GLY A 455 -9.95 5.36 -3.34
N PHE A 456 -10.10 5.33 -2.04
CA PHE A 456 -10.58 6.46 -1.26
C PHE A 456 -9.84 6.54 0.07
N TYR A 457 -9.98 7.64 0.76
CA TYR A 457 -9.49 7.80 2.12
C TYR A 457 -10.44 8.68 2.93
N MET A 458 -10.46 8.41 4.23
CA MET A 458 -11.17 9.20 5.21
C MET A 458 -10.38 9.30 6.50
N ALA A 459 -10.53 10.41 7.21
CA ALA A 459 -9.95 10.57 8.53
C ALA A 459 -10.86 11.42 9.42
N LEU A 460 -10.87 11.09 10.71
CA LEU A 460 -11.49 11.88 11.75
C LEU A 460 -10.40 12.40 12.69
N ILE A 461 -10.15 13.71 12.67
CA ILE A 461 -9.08 14.37 13.39
C ILE A 461 -9.65 15.41 14.34
N ILE A 462 -9.46 15.23 15.62
CA ILE A 462 -9.89 16.17 16.66
C ILE A 462 -8.71 17.08 17.01
N ARG A 463 -8.98 18.38 17.11
CA ARG A 463 -8.01 19.43 17.43
C ARG A 463 -8.61 20.42 18.44
N PRO A 464 -7.78 21.12 19.22
CA PRO A 464 -8.31 22.19 20.09
C PRO A 464 -8.94 23.30 19.25
N GLY A 465 -9.91 23.99 19.83
CA GLY A 465 -10.58 25.13 19.21
C GLY A 465 -9.64 26.31 18.94
N HIS A 466 -8.52 26.40 19.67
CA HIS A 466 -7.55 27.50 19.59
C HIS A 466 -6.16 27.00 19.23
N GLY A 467 -5.46 27.74 18.36
CA GLY A 467 -4.04 27.53 18.06
C GLY A 467 -3.10 28.13 19.13
N PHE A 468 -1.79 27.95 18.96
CA PHE A 468 -0.79 28.56 19.85
C PHE A 468 -0.84 30.10 19.85
N ALA A 469 -1.10 30.73 18.70
CA ALA A 469 -1.14 32.19 18.56
C ALA A 469 -2.25 32.82 19.40
N GLU A 470 -3.46 32.25 19.42
CA GLU A 470 -4.57 32.80 20.19
C GLU A 470 -4.34 32.81 21.72
N LYS A 471 -3.46 31.96 22.26
CA LYS A 471 -3.14 31.95 23.68
C LYS A 471 -2.18 33.09 24.07
N GLU A 472 -1.31 33.52 23.13
CA GLU A 472 -0.36 34.61 23.38
C GLU A 472 -1.08 35.99 23.35
N ASP A 473 -2.03 36.20 22.45
CA ASP A 473 -2.80 37.45 22.36
C ASP A 473 -3.72 37.69 23.58
N LYS A 474 -4.24 36.63 24.20
CA LYS A 474 -5.03 36.77 25.43
C LYS A 474 -4.20 37.07 26.68
N GLN A 475 -2.90 36.94 26.61
CA GLN A 475 -1.98 37.17 27.75
C GLN A 475 -1.52 38.64 27.82
N TYR A 476 -1.83 39.44 26.81
CA TYR A 476 -1.47 40.89 26.73
C TYR A 476 -2.65 41.84 26.75
N ASP A 477 -3.82 41.43 27.26
CA ASP A 477 -4.84 42.41 27.64
C ASP A 477 -4.29 43.27 28.78
N CYS A 478 -3.73 44.42 28.42
CA CYS A 478 -3.35 45.41 29.41
C CYS A 478 -4.58 45.80 30.26
N PRO A 479 -4.46 45.90 31.59
CA PRO A 479 -5.56 46.34 32.40
C PRO A 479 -5.99 47.74 31.93
N LYS A 480 -7.25 47.86 31.63
CA LYS A 480 -7.84 49.18 31.37
C LYS A 480 -7.77 49.95 32.67
N TYR A 481 -6.96 51.00 32.67
CA TYR A 481 -7.00 52.04 33.71
C TYR A 481 -8.23 52.89 33.55
#